data_e3115621735352c77e1675e949d206f0
#
_entry.id   e3115621735352c77e1675e949d206f0
#
_cell.length_a   1.000
_cell.length_b   1.000
_cell.length_c   1.000
_cell.angle_alpha   90.00
_cell.angle_beta   90.00
_cell.angle_gamma   90.00
#
_symmetry.space_group_name_H-M   'P 1'
#
loop_
_entity.id
_entity.type
_entity.pdbx_description
1 polymer ?
#
loop_
_entity_poly.entity_id
_entity_poly.type
_entity_poly.pdbx_seq_one_letter_code
_entity_poly.pdbx_strand_id
1 'polypeptide(L)'
;MSISRTWKRVAAAVCAGVMAASLAACGGEDAALKKDESIVNVATISTSQLTENWNPLSPTASQGTLGALYEALFFVNAAGGDDTLQPMLGETYEFSDDYKELTIKLKDGLKWSDGKPITADDAVYTFNLINDNSSLNGSGFHGKAEKIDDTTFKLTYDQIATMTARSNLTGVPLVPKHVFEKMSDVTTDVNKDPVTSGPFTFKEEDFTPQSYVFRKNPNYHEKGQPYIDGVRYTSYAGGQATQDAIVAGDIDWASNVFQDPEKQLAGAPVDYVTMPSSAQVLVTCSSAEMGCTGPQTDVAVRKAIYYGMDRAQMNNLAFYGIFYDSSSSLTPVPENEKWLSKDVPESTVPEEANVEKAKQLLEDAGYTLGSDGIYQKDGVRLSFEVPAISGWTESINGVDVAGQQLKKVGIEMKPKQVSANEMTELYSKGDYQIITENMWYSGSEPYDFYNTFYASSATAKVGEKCINGWARYSNPAVDSALEAINSTNDDNEKMKQYGIIQQQVYEDMPYIPMMRTATMVETSKDFTGWVTEDNVYAAPASWGTWDTGIILRTIKPAADK
;
A
#
# COMPACT_ATOMS: atom_id res chain seq x y z
N MET A 1 -56.77 -10.04 40.85
CA MET A 1 -56.68 -11.27 40.07
C MET A 1 -55.24 -11.61 39.87
N SER A 2 -54.75 -12.67 40.52
CA SER A 2 -53.36 -13.08 40.53
C SER A 2 -53.07 -13.96 39.29
N ILE A 3 -52.26 -13.48 38.40
CA ILE A 3 -51.73 -14.29 37.28
C ILE A 3 -50.59 -15.13 37.83
N SER A 4 -50.74 -16.47 37.72
CA SER A 4 -49.95 -17.47 38.39
C SER A 4 -48.46 -17.44 37.96
N ARG A 5 -47.57 -17.68 38.94
CA ARG A 5 -46.11 -17.80 38.78
C ARG A 5 -45.62 -18.85 37.74
N THR A 6 -46.50 -19.66 37.23
CA THR A 6 -46.22 -20.75 36.28
C THR A 6 -45.99 -20.23 34.86
N TRP A 7 -46.66 -19.15 34.44
CA TRP A 7 -46.51 -18.57 33.11
C TRP A 7 -45.17 -17.84 32.91
N LYS A 8 -44.60 -17.30 34.00
CA LYS A 8 -43.27 -16.62 33.92
C LYS A 8 -42.11 -17.59 33.74
N ARG A 9 -42.27 -18.86 34.17
CA ARG A 9 -41.22 -19.89 34.00
C ARG A 9 -41.21 -20.52 32.61
N VAL A 10 -42.37 -20.59 31.93
CA VAL A 10 -42.48 -21.10 30.56
C VAL A 10 -41.98 -20.07 29.54
N ALA A 11 -42.22 -18.78 29.76
CA ALA A 11 -41.73 -17.71 28.89
C ALA A 11 -40.19 -17.56 28.98
N ALA A 12 -39.58 -17.76 30.14
CA ALA A 12 -38.13 -17.73 30.31
C ALA A 12 -37.41 -18.95 29.68
N ALA A 13 -38.06 -20.12 29.68
CA ALA A 13 -37.47 -21.32 29.05
C ALA A 13 -37.54 -21.29 27.51
N VAL A 14 -38.56 -20.64 26.93
CA VAL A 14 -38.72 -20.49 25.47
C VAL A 14 -37.75 -19.42 24.95
N CYS A 15 -37.49 -18.32 25.68
CA CYS A 15 -36.48 -17.33 25.28
C CYS A 15 -35.03 -17.84 25.41
N ALA A 16 -34.74 -18.70 26.40
CA ALA A 16 -33.43 -19.32 26.51
C ALA A 16 -33.17 -20.39 25.43
N GLY A 17 -34.20 -21.11 25.00
CA GLY A 17 -34.13 -22.10 23.92
C GLY A 17 -33.96 -21.46 22.53
N VAL A 18 -34.53 -20.28 22.29
CA VAL A 18 -34.36 -19.56 21.02
C VAL A 18 -33.01 -18.83 20.92
N MET A 19 -32.44 -18.37 22.04
CA MET A 19 -31.07 -17.81 22.04
C MET A 19 -29.99 -18.88 21.92
N ALA A 20 -30.21 -20.09 22.42
CA ALA A 20 -29.27 -21.20 22.22
C ALA A 20 -29.32 -21.79 20.81
N ALA A 21 -30.45 -21.69 20.10
CA ALA A 21 -30.58 -22.12 18.71
C ALA A 21 -30.08 -21.08 17.70
N SER A 22 -30.04 -19.79 18.07
CA SER A 22 -29.49 -18.73 17.20
C SER A 22 -27.95 -18.60 17.28
N LEU A 23 -27.32 -19.17 18.31
CA LEU A 23 -25.85 -19.29 18.39
C LEU A 23 -25.31 -20.52 17.65
N ALA A 24 -26.16 -21.50 17.30
CA ALA A 24 -25.77 -22.66 16.52
C ALA A 24 -25.97 -22.50 14.99
N ALA A 25 -26.52 -21.36 14.53
CA ALA A 25 -26.80 -21.13 13.11
C ALA A 25 -25.81 -20.16 12.42
N CYS A 26 -24.75 -19.73 13.12
CA CYS A 26 -23.64 -18.94 12.54
C CYS A 26 -22.33 -19.72 12.43
N GLY A 27 -22.34 -21.04 12.64
CA GLY A 27 -21.25 -21.91 12.25
C GLY A 27 -21.48 -22.36 10.81
N GLY A 28 -21.04 -21.58 9.82
CA GLY A 28 -20.71 -22.18 8.52
C GLY A 28 -19.67 -23.27 8.81
N GLU A 29 -19.81 -24.46 8.19
CA GLU A 29 -18.78 -25.49 8.24
C GLU A 29 -17.51 -24.89 7.64
N ASP A 30 -16.63 -24.35 8.51
CA ASP A 30 -15.26 -24.09 8.14
C ASP A 30 -14.68 -25.39 7.57
N ALA A 31 -13.99 -25.31 6.45
CA ALA A 31 -13.28 -26.45 5.89
C ALA A 31 -12.50 -27.11 7.03
N ALA A 32 -12.85 -28.35 7.34
CA ALA A 32 -12.41 -29.02 8.56
C ALA A 32 -10.89 -29.11 8.59
N LEU A 33 -10.24 -28.18 9.29
CA LEU A 33 -8.82 -28.23 9.57
C LEU A 33 -8.58 -29.44 10.49
N LYS A 34 -7.52 -30.17 10.23
CA LYS A 34 -7.09 -31.22 11.16
C LYS A 34 -6.61 -30.58 12.45
N LYS A 35 -6.93 -31.16 13.58
CA LYS A 35 -6.65 -30.62 14.91
C LYS A 35 -5.16 -30.31 15.19
N ASP A 36 -4.25 -30.85 14.38
CA ASP A 36 -2.80 -30.76 14.53
C ASP A 36 -2.14 -29.95 13.38
N GLU A 37 -2.92 -29.26 12.51
CA GLU A 37 -2.36 -28.43 11.45
C GLU A 37 -1.93 -27.06 12.01
N SER A 38 -0.72 -26.61 11.69
CA SER A 38 -0.21 -25.29 12.01
C SER A 38 -0.71 -24.28 10.99
N ILE A 39 -1.86 -23.65 11.27
CA ILE A 39 -2.49 -22.63 10.43
C ILE A 39 -2.32 -21.26 11.06
N VAL A 40 -1.77 -20.32 10.30
CA VAL A 40 -1.67 -18.92 10.70
C VAL A 40 -2.97 -18.19 10.36
N ASN A 41 -3.61 -17.56 11.34
CA ASN A 41 -4.83 -16.79 11.17
C ASN A 41 -4.48 -15.31 10.93
N VAL A 42 -4.88 -14.80 9.76
CA VAL A 42 -4.56 -13.44 9.30
C VAL A 42 -5.84 -12.63 9.18
N ALA A 43 -5.87 -11.44 9.76
CA ALA A 43 -6.95 -10.50 9.50
C ALA A 43 -6.79 -9.86 8.12
N THR A 44 -7.87 -9.87 7.31
CA THR A 44 -7.89 -9.13 6.06
C THR A 44 -8.12 -7.64 6.30
N ILE A 45 -7.70 -6.80 5.35
CA ILE A 45 -8.06 -5.37 5.35
C ILE A 45 -9.53 -5.15 5.01
N SER A 46 -10.19 -6.11 4.37
CA SER A 46 -11.61 -6.03 4.05
C SER A 46 -12.46 -6.21 5.30
N THR A 47 -13.41 -5.31 5.50
CA THR A 47 -14.41 -5.38 6.58
C THR A 47 -15.78 -5.83 6.08
N SER A 48 -15.83 -6.35 4.86
CA SER A 48 -17.04 -6.83 4.18
C SER A 48 -16.86 -8.27 3.71
N GLN A 49 -17.83 -8.80 3.00
CA GLN A 49 -17.71 -10.11 2.36
C GLN A 49 -16.52 -10.14 1.39
N LEU A 50 -15.75 -11.21 1.47
CA LEU A 50 -14.61 -11.46 0.60
C LEU A 50 -15.09 -11.86 -0.79
N THR A 51 -14.31 -11.48 -1.79
CA THR A 51 -14.51 -11.88 -3.18
C THR A 51 -13.41 -12.84 -3.58
N GLU A 52 -13.76 -13.84 -4.39
CA GLU A 52 -12.82 -14.80 -4.91
C GLU A 52 -12.19 -14.25 -6.19
N ASN A 53 -10.90 -13.87 -6.12
CA ASN A 53 -10.13 -13.45 -7.29
C ASN A 53 -8.64 -13.82 -7.08
N TRP A 54 -8.22 -14.92 -7.68
CA TRP A 54 -6.85 -15.45 -7.61
C TRP A 54 -6.05 -15.19 -8.87
N ASN A 55 -6.51 -14.27 -9.73
CA ASN A 55 -5.75 -13.83 -10.90
C ASN A 55 -4.64 -12.85 -10.45
N PRO A 56 -3.35 -13.24 -10.48
CA PRO A 56 -2.27 -12.43 -9.97
C PRO A 56 -2.00 -11.17 -10.81
N LEU A 57 -2.51 -11.11 -12.04
CA LEU A 57 -2.41 -9.93 -12.92
C LEU A 57 -3.56 -8.95 -12.70
N SER A 58 -4.59 -9.33 -11.93
CA SER A 58 -5.74 -8.46 -11.65
C SER A 58 -5.38 -7.41 -10.58
N PRO A 59 -5.70 -6.11 -10.78
CA PRO A 59 -5.51 -5.09 -9.75
C PRO A 59 -6.43 -5.27 -8.53
N THR A 60 -7.43 -6.16 -8.62
CA THR A 60 -8.36 -6.51 -7.54
C THR A 60 -8.15 -7.93 -7.03
N ALA A 61 -6.96 -8.51 -7.22
CA ALA A 61 -6.62 -9.81 -6.69
C ALA A 61 -6.78 -9.84 -5.16
N SER A 62 -7.30 -10.97 -4.64
CA SER A 62 -7.52 -11.16 -3.21
C SER A 62 -6.21 -11.17 -2.44
N GLN A 63 -6.23 -10.74 -1.17
CA GLN A 63 -5.05 -10.65 -0.30
C GLN A 63 -4.31 -12.01 -0.24
N GLY A 64 -2.97 -11.95 -0.34
CA GLY A 64 -2.11 -13.13 -0.37
C GLY A 64 -1.99 -13.80 -1.75
N THR A 65 -2.74 -13.37 -2.78
CA THR A 65 -2.52 -13.87 -4.14
C THR A 65 -1.09 -13.61 -4.60
N LEU A 66 -0.59 -12.39 -4.40
CA LEU A 66 0.82 -12.06 -4.60
C LEU A 66 1.62 -12.43 -3.35
N GLY A 67 2.74 -13.08 -3.53
CA GLY A 67 3.64 -13.55 -2.49
C GLY A 67 3.29 -14.94 -1.96
N ALA A 68 2.05 -15.21 -1.52
CA ALA A 68 1.71 -16.52 -0.99
C ALA A 68 1.32 -17.55 -2.08
N LEU A 69 0.54 -17.16 -3.11
CA LEU A 69 0.20 -18.05 -4.22
C LEU A 69 1.15 -17.90 -5.41
N TYR A 70 1.54 -16.67 -5.76
CA TYR A 70 2.40 -16.40 -6.92
C TYR A 70 3.63 -15.60 -6.51
N GLU A 71 4.77 -15.95 -7.04
CA GLU A 71 6.04 -15.28 -6.81
C GLU A 71 6.48 -14.47 -8.04
N ALA A 72 7.26 -13.41 -7.78
CA ALA A 72 8.00 -12.66 -8.78
C ALA A 72 9.32 -13.37 -9.13
N LEU A 73 10.08 -12.82 -10.07
CA LEU A 73 11.42 -13.31 -10.41
C LEU A 73 12.43 -13.06 -9.29
N PHE A 74 12.37 -11.87 -8.69
CA PHE A 74 13.24 -11.45 -7.59
C PHE A 74 12.41 -10.71 -6.53
N PHE A 75 12.95 -10.66 -5.31
CA PHE A 75 12.42 -9.87 -4.21
C PHE A 75 13.40 -8.76 -3.84
N VAL A 76 12.89 -7.62 -3.43
CA VAL A 76 13.67 -6.51 -2.87
C VAL A 76 13.14 -6.15 -1.49
N ASN A 77 14.04 -6.05 -0.50
CA ASN A 77 13.68 -5.65 0.86
C ASN A 77 13.67 -4.11 0.97
N ALA A 78 12.66 -3.48 0.39
CA ALA A 78 12.53 -2.02 0.41
C ALA A 78 12.38 -1.46 1.84
N ALA A 79 11.66 -2.15 2.72
CA ALA A 79 11.47 -1.74 4.11
C ALA A 79 12.77 -1.76 4.94
N GLY A 80 13.70 -2.64 4.60
CA GLY A 80 15.05 -2.68 5.19
C GLY A 80 16.05 -1.72 4.54
N GLY A 81 15.65 -0.95 3.54
CA GLY A 81 16.54 -0.05 2.79
C GLY A 81 17.58 -0.79 1.94
N ASP A 82 17.43 -2.10 1.73
CA ASP A 82 18.29 -2.92 0.89
C ASP A 82 17.76 -2.97 -0.53
N ASP A 83 18.53 -2.47 -1.47
CA ASP A 83 18.19 -2.46 -2.89
C ASP A 83 18.70 -3.67 -3.68
N THR A 84 19.32 -4.64 -2.98
CA THR A 84 19.79 -5.89 -3.57
C THR A 84 18.60 -6.77 -3.98
N LEU A 85 18.58 -7.22 -5.24
CA LEU A 85 17.57 -8.16 -5.72
C LEU A 85 17.89 -9.58 -5.23
N GLN A 86 17.01 -10.13 -4.41
CA GLN A 86 17.10 -11.48 -3.87
C GLN A 86 16.45 -12.48 -4.83
N PRO A 87 17.11 -13.57 -5.25
CA PRO A 87 16.57 -14.56 -6.16
C PRO A 87 15.31 -15.27 -5.62
N MET A 88 14.20 -15.24 -6.39
CA MET A 88 12.96 -15.98 -6.14
C MET A 88 12.77 -17.08 -7.19
N LEU A 89 12.00 -16.86 -8.26
CA LEU A 89 11.94 -17.74 -9.41
C LEU A 89 13.14 -17.53 -10.36
N GLY A 90 13.65 -16.30 -10.42
CA GLY A 90 14.90 -15.98 -11.11
C GLY A 90 16.12 -16.46 -10.32
N GLU A 91 17.20 -16.84 -11.02
CA GLU A 91 18.51 -17.14 -10.46
C GLU A 91 19.46 -15.97 -10.66
N THR A 92 19.57 -15.48 -11.90
CA THR A 92 20.43 -14.35 -12.29
C THR A 92 19.73 -13.48 -13.33
N TYR A 93 20.23 -12.25 -13.46
CA TYR A 93 19.85 -11.35 -14.55
C TYR A 93 21.09 -10.55 -15.01
N GLU A 94 21.09 -10.16 -16.27
CA GLU A 94 22.20 -9.40 -16.88
C GLU A 94 21.65 -8.42 -17.92
N PHE A 95 22.05 -7.16 -17.83
CA PHE A 95 21.76 -6.15 -18.82
C PHE A 95 22.77 -6.19 -19.97
N SER A 96 22.31 -5.86 -21.18
CA SER A 96 23.19 -5.46 -22.27
C SER A 96 23.92 -4.13 -21.96
N ASP A 97 25.02 -3.87 -22.64
CA ASP A 97 25.83 -2.65 -22.43
C ASP A 97 25.02 -1.35 -22.66
N ASP A 98 23.99 -1.38 -23.48
CA ASP A 98 23.12 -0.25 -23.79
C ASP A 98 21.84 -0.21 -22.95
N TYR A 99 21.70 -1.10 -21.96
CA TYR A 99 20.54 -1.23 -21.06
C TYR A 99 19.16 -1.39 -21.75
N LYS A 100 19.16 -1.88 -23.00
CA LYS A 100 17.92 -2.14 -23.76
C LYS A 100 17.51 -3.60 -23.74
N GLU A 101 18.39 -4.49 -23.38
CA GLU A 101 18.09 -5.91 -23.24
C GLU A 101 18.41 -6.38 -21.83
N LEU A 102 17.55 -7.24 -21.29
CA LEU A 102 17.72 -7.88 -20.00
C LEU A 102 17.57 -9.38 -20.18
N THR A 103 18.65 -10.11 -19.98
CA THR A 103 18.64 -11.58 -20.00
C THR A 103 18.40 -12.09 -18.56
N ILE A 104 17.42 -12.97 -18.40
CA ILE A 104 17.03 -13.54 -17.11
C ILE A 104 17.15 -15.05 -17.19
N LYS A 105 17.82 -15.65 -16.19
CA LYS A 105 17.85 -17.08 -15.99
C LYS A 105 16.97 -17.47 -14.82
N LEU A 106 16.07 -18.42 -14.99
CA LEU A 106 15.25 -19.03 -13.96
C LEU A 106 16.06 -20.05 -13.17
N LYS A 107 15.71 -20.30 -11.90
CA LYS A 107 16.25 -21.40 -11.12
C LYS A 107 15.94 -22.75 -11.78
N ASP A 108 16.81 -23.72 -11.64
CA ASP A 108 16.60 -25.07 -12.17
C ASP A 108 15.54 -25.83 -11.34
N GLY A 109 14.73 -26.64 -12.03
CA GLY A 109 13.81 -27.58 -11.40
C GLY A 109 12.55 -26.96 -10.77
N LEU A 110 12.24 -25.72 -11.07
CA LEU A 110 11.02 -25.05 -10.65
C LEU A 110 9.77 -25.80 -11.16
N LYS A 111 8.73 -25.83 -10.31
CA LYS A 111 7.45 -26.46 -10.64
C LYS A 111 6.27 -25.62 -10.20
N TRP A 112 5.25 -25.64 -11.01
CA TRP A 112 3.91 -25.22 -10.62
C TRP A 112 3.30 -26.19 -9.58
N SER A 113 2.26 -25.73 -8.89
CA SER A 113 1.56 -26.56 -7.88
C SER A 113 0.93 -27.83 -8.47
N ASP A 114 0.62 -27.87 -9.77
CA ASP A 114 0.15 -29.05 -10.48
C ASP A 114 1.28 -30.04 -10.90
N GLY A 115 2.54 -29.72 -10.55
CA GLY A 115 3.72 -30.52 -10.80
C GLY A 115 4.38 -30.32 -12.16
N LYS A 116 3.82 -29.51 -13.06
CA LYS A 116 4.46 -29.17 -14.32
C LYS A 116 5.63 -28.22 -14.12
N PRO A 117 6.65 -28.27 -15.00
CA PRO A 117 7.79 -27.37 -14.88
C PRO A 117 7.39 -25.92 -15.13
N ILE A 118 8.00 -24.99 -14.39
CA ILE A 118 8.02 -23.56 -14.72
C ILE A 118 9.20 -23.35 -15.66
N THR A 119 8.96 -22.74 -16.81
CA THR A 119 9.96 -22.57 -17.85
C THR A 119 9.98 -21.16 -18.42
N ALA A 120 10.97 -20.86 -19.26
CA ALA A 120 11.02 -19.62 -20.01
C ALA A 120 9.78 -19.37 -20.90
N ASP A 121 9.06 -20.44 -21.30
CA ASP A 121 7.81 -20.28 -22.06
C ASP A 121 6.73 -19.60 -21.22
N ASP A 122 6.66 -19.87 -19.89
CA ASP A 122 5.71 -19.20 -18.98
C ASP A 122 6.09 -17.72 -18.81
N ALA A 123 7.39 -17.43 -18.64
CA ALA A 123 7.89 -16.07 -18.53
C ALA A 123 7.63 -15.24 -19.80
N VAL A 124 7.99 -15.77 -20.96
CA VAL A 124 7.75 -15.12 -22.27
C VAL A 124 6.25 -14.89 -22.49
N TYR A 125 5.42 -15.87 -22.15
CA TYR A 125 3.97 -15.72 -22.23
C TYR A 125 3.48 -14.58 -21.31
N THR A 126 3.93 -14.57 -20.06
CA THR A 126 3.51 -13.56 -19.07
C THR A 126 3.86 -12.13 -19.55
N PHE A 127 5.11 -11.89 -19.92
CA PHE A 127 5.55 -10.56 -20.33
C PHE A 127 4.89 -10.08 -21.63
N ASN A 128 4.72 -10.96 -22.63
CA ASN A 128 3.99 -10.58 -23.84
C ASN A 128 2.51 -10.34 -23.56
N LEU A 129 1.88 -11.14 -22.67
CA LEU A 129 0.49 -10.95 -22.25
C LEU A 129 0.24 -9.57 -21.62
N ILE A 130 1.10 -9.14 -20.67
CA ILE A 130 0.95 -7.83 -20.03
C ILE A 130 1.29 -6.68 -21.00
N ASN A 131 2.25 -6.86 -21.91
CA ASN A 131 2.55 -5.88 -22.96
C ASN A 131 1.35 -5.64 -23.89
N ASP A 132 0.63 -6.70 -24.24
CA ASP A 132 -0.53 -6.62 -25.13
C ASP A 132 -1.81 -6.13 -24.43
N ASN A 133 -1.82 -6.10 -23.08
CA ASN A 133 -2.99 -5.74 -22.26
C ASN A 133 -2.63 -4.66 -21.23
N SER A 134 -2.80 -3.40 -21.57
CA SER A 134 -2.43 -2.26 -20.71
C SER A 134 -3.12 -2.28 -19.33
N SER A 135 -4.32 -2.85 -19.21
CA SER A 135 -5.04 -3.00 -17.94
C SER A 135 -4.39 -4.01 -16.97
N LEU A 136 -3.53 -4.88 -17.46
CA LEU A 136 -2.77 -5.87 -16.69
C LEU A 136 -1.31 -5.46 -16.48
N ASN A 137 -0.87 -4.40 -17.16
CA ASN A 137 0.53 -3.96 -17.18
C ASN A 137 0.84 -2.95 -16.06
N GLY A 138 0.68 -3.38 -14.81
CA GLY A 138 1.03 -2.55 -13.65
C GLY A 138 2.52 -2.26 -13.50
N SER A 139 3.39 -3.06 -14.15
CA SER A 139 4.85 -2.91 -14.08
C SER A 139 5.44 -1.98 -15.15
N GLY A 140 4.63 -1.50 -16.08
CA GLY A 140 5.06 -0.60 -17.16
C GLY A 140 5.99 -1.25 -18.19
N PHE A 141 5.92 -2.57 -18.38
CA PHE A 141 6.72 -3.25 -19.41
C PHE A 141 6.26 -2.86 -20.81
N HIS A 142 7.17 -2.28 -21.61
CA HIS A 142 6.98 -1.99 -23.02
C HIS A 142 8.14 -2.55 -23.82
N GLY A 143 7.85 -3.56 -24.67
CA GLY A 143 8.89 -4.23 -25.40
C GLY A 143 8.50 -5.65 -25.83
N LYS A 144 9.45 -6.56 -25.86
CA LYS A 144 9.28 -7.93 -26.31
C LYS A 144 9.98 -8.91 -25.38
N ALA A 145 9.34 -10.03 -25.08
CA ALA A 145 9.96 -11.16 -24.41
C ALA A 145 10.25 -12.29 -25.41
N GLU A 146 11.44 -12.88 -25.35
CA GLU A 146 11.88 -13.96 -26.24
C GLU A 146 12.60 -15.06 -25.45
N LYS A 147 12.25 -16.32 -25.76
CA LYS A 147 12.91 -17.49 -25.18
C LYS A 147 14.32 -17.67 -25.80
N ILE A 148 15.31 -17.94 -24.95
CA ILE A 148 16.65 -18.36 -25.35
C ILE A 148 16.77 -19.89 -25.24
N ASP A 149 16.41 -20.42 -24.07
CA ASP A 149 16.34 -21.85 -23.80
C ASP A 149 15.21 -22.16 -22.79
N ASP A 150 15.15 -23.36 -22.21
CA ASP A 150 14.04 -23.75 -21.32
C ASP A 150 14.04 -23.01 -19.97
N THR A 151 15.18 -22.44 -19.56
CA THR A 151 15.32 -21.69 -18.30
C THR A 151 15.72 -20.25 -18.51
N THR A 152 16.06 -19.85 -19.74
CA THR A 152 16.60 -18.52 -20.04
C THR A 152 15.72 -17.78 -21.05
N PHE A 153 15.40 -16.54 -20.76
CA PHE A 153 14.67 -15.65 -21.66
C PHE A 153 15.23 -14.24 -21.62
N LYS A 154 14.86 -13.44 -22.61
CA LYS A 154 15.31 -12.07 -22.77
C LYS A 154 14.10 -11.15 -22.88
N LEU A 155 14.18 -10.01 -22.18
CA LEU A 155 13.29 -8.86 -22.38
C LEU A 155 14.06 -7.82 -23.20
N THR A 156 13.45 -7.31 -24.25
CA THR A 156 13.95 -6.20 -25.05
C THR A 156 13.02 -5.02 -24.88
N TYR A 157 13.55 -3.88 -24.48
CA TYR A 157 12.81 -2.65 -24.23
C TYR A 157 12.93 -1.72 -25.44
N ASP A 158 11.87 -0.97 -25.72
CA ASP A 158 11.85 0.00 -26.84
C ASP A 158 12.85 1.14 -26.63
N GLN A 159 13.18 1.44 -25.36
CA GLN A 159 14.19 2.43 -24.95
C GLN A 159 14.93 1.95 -23.70
N ILE A 160 15.98 2.66 -23.29
CA ILE A 160 16.65 2.37 -22.01
C ILE A 160 15.63 2.44 -20.89
N ALA A 161 15.61 1.45 -20.00
CA ALA A 161 14.54 1.28 -19.01
C ALA A 161 15.03 0.61 -17.71
N THR A 162 16.10 1.14 -17.11
CA THR A 162 16.77 0.50 -15.95
C THR A 162 15.85 0.34 -14.75
N MET A 163 15.09 1.38 -14.39
CA MET A 163 14.16 1.34 -13.27
C MET A 163 12.91 0.52 -13.60
N THR A 164 12.37 0.67 -14.81
CA THR A 164 11.24 -0.17 -15.29
C THR A 164 11.63 -1.65 -15.32
N ALA A 165 12.84 -1.98 -15.77
CA ALA A 165 13.35 -3.35 -15.74
C ALA A 165 13.44 -3.91 -14.33
N ARG A 166 13.86 -3.09 -13.36
CA ARG A 166 13.86 -3.46 -11.94
C ARG A 166 12.44 -3.77 -11.44
N SER A 167 11.47 -2.90 -11.73
CA SER A 167 10.06 -3.13 -11.39
C SER A 167 9.51 -4.39 -12.09
N ASN A 168 9.95 -4.69 -13.31
CA ASN A 168 9.57 -5.93 -14.01
C ASN A 168 10.13 -7.19 -13.30
N LEU A 169 11.34 -7.13 -12.78
CA LEU A 169 11.97 -8.25 -12.06
C LEU A 169 11.28 -8.53 -10.72
N THR A 170 10.81 -7.49 -10.01
CA THR A 170 10.30 -7.60 -8.64
C THR A 170 8.78 -7.53 -8.53
N GLY A 171 8.09 -7.05 -9.56
CA GLY A 171 6.64 -6.77 -9.52
C GLY A 171 5.79 -7.59 -10.48
N VAL A 172 6.36 -8.42 -11.36
CA VAL A 172 5.60 -9.25 -12.31
C VAL A 172 5.51 -10.69 -11.79
N PRO A 173 4.30 -11.17 -11.41
CA PRO A 173 4.08 -12.58 -11.11
C PRO A 173 4.13 -13.38 -12.42
N LEU A 174 4.90 -14.48 -12.44
CA LEU A 174 4.78 -15.40 -13.56
C LEU A 174 3.45 -16.16 -13.48
N VAL A 175 2.82 -16.37 -14.65
CA VAL A 175 1.58 -17.13 -14.75
C VAL A 175 1.77 -18.40 -15.57
N PRO A 176 1.08 -19.52 -15.22
CA PRO A 176 1.19 -20.78 -15.96
C PRO A 176 0.54 -20.66 -17.34
N LYS A 177 1.37 -20.62 -18.39
CA LYS A 177 0.90 -20.50 -19.78
C LYS A 177 -0.19 -21.51 -20.11
N HIS A 178 0.01 -22.78 -19.72
CA HIS A 178 -0.92 -23.86 -20.02
C HIS A 178 -2.32 -23.75 -19.38
N VAL A 179 -2.49 -22.81 -18.43
CA VAL A 179 -3.77 -22.41 -17.83
C VAL A 179 -4.28 -21.13 -18.48
N PHE A 180 -3.47 -20.07 -18.47
CA PHE A 180 -3.86 -18.73 -18.90
C PHE A 180 -4.16 -18.62 -20.40
N GLU A 181 -3.47 -19.40 -21.25
CA GLU A 181 -3.76 -19.45 -22.71
C GLU A 181 -5.16 -20.01 -23.04
N LYS A 182 -5.86 -20.62 -22.07
CA LYS A 182 -7.21 -21.18 -22.24
C LYS A 182 -8.30 -20.28 -21.70
N MET A 183 -7.96 -19.21 -20.99
CA MET A 183 -8.92 -18.24 -20.50
C MET A 183 -9.51 -17.49 -21.68
N SER A 184 -10.82 -17.30 -21.69
CA SER A 184 -11.51 -16.59 -22.77
C SER A 184 -11.20 -15.09 -22.75
N ASP A 185 -11.01 -14.52 -21.57
CA ASP A 185 -10.60 -13.13 -21.33
C ASP A 185 -9.86 -13.05 -19.99
N VAL A 186 -8.54 -12.96 -20.06
CA VAL A 186 -7.66 -12.90 -18.89
C VAL A 186 -7.87 -11.64 -18.05
N THR A 187 -8.43 -10.58 -18.62
CA THR A 187 -8.65 -9.30 -17.90
C THR A 187 -9.84 -9.37 -16.95
N THR A 188 -10.75 -10.30 -17.15
CA THR A 188 -11.97 -10.48 -16.33
C THR A 188 -12.05 -11.83 -15.63
N ASP A 189 -11.19 -12.80 -16.00
CA ASP A 189 -11.15 -14.12 -15.38
C ASP A 189 -10.55 -14.02 -13.96
N VAL A 190 -11.25 -14.55 -12.98
CA VAL A 190 -10.87 -14.52 -11.56
C VAL A 190 -9.99 -15.70 -11.13
N ASN A 191 -9.66 -16.62 -12.05
CA ASN A 191 -8.77 -17.76 -11.84
C ASN A 191 -9.14 -18.61 -10.62
N LYS A 192 -10.36 -19.12 -10.58
CA LYS A 192 -10.93 -19.82 -9.41
C LYS A 192 -10.19 -21.09 -8.97
N ASP A 193 -9.50 -21.77 -9.88
CA ASP A 193 -8.67 -22.94 -9.60
C ASP A 193 -7.20 -22.63 -9.94
N PRO A 194 -6.51 -21.85 -9.07
CA PRO A 194 -5.20 -21.31 -9.38
C PRO A 194 -4.12 -22.40 -9.36
N VAL A 195 -3.34 -22.46 -10.43
CA VAL A 195 -2.07 -23.21 -10.48
C VAL A 195 -0.95 -22.24 -10.10
N THR A 196 -0.31 -22.47 -8.94
CA THR A 196 0.50 -21.48 -8.24
C THR A 196 1.99 -21.79 -8.28
N SER A 197 2.85 -20.76 -8.15
CA SER A 197 4.31 -20.88 -8.03
C SER A 197 4.81 -20.72 -6.59
N GLY A 198 4.03 -20.10 -5.74
CA GLY A 198 4.40 -19.70 -4.38
C GLY A 198 4.35 -20.83 -3.35
N PRO A 199 4.63 -20.50 -2.07
CA PRO A 199 4.68 -21.47 -0.98
C PRO A 199 3.34 -22.12 -0.65
N PHE A 200 2.22 -21.58 -1.15
CA PHE A 200 0.88 -22.10 -0.88
C PHE A 200 0.08 -22.33 -2.15
N THR A 201 -1.01 -23.11 -2.00
CA THR A 201 -2.03 -23.40 -3.00
C THR A 201 -3.40 -23.06 -2.43
N PHE A 202 -4.40 -22.99 -3.31
CA PHE A 202 -5.79 -22.75 -2.94
C PHE A 202 -6.69 -23.79 -3.61
N LYS A 203 -7.83 -24.07 -2.98
CA LYS A 203 -8.92 -24.88 -3.52
C LYS A 203 -10.25 -24.19 -3.27
N GLU A 204 -11.18 -24.26 -4.21
CA GLU A 204 -12.49 -23.64 -4.11
C GLU A 204 -13.27 -24.04 -2.85
N GLU A 205 -13.11 -25.29 -2.38
CA GLU A 205 -13.72 -25.79 -1.14
C GLU A 205 -13.23 -25.09 0.14
N ASP A 206 -12.08 -24.40 0.08
CA ASP A 206 -11.48 -23.63 1.19
C ASP A 206 -11.94 -22.17 1.22
N PHE A 207 -12.92 -21.76 0.40
CA PHE A 207 -13.45 -20.40 0.35
C PHE A 207 -14.84 -20.30 0.97
N THR A 208 -15.01 -19.26 1.77
CA THR A 208 -16.31 -18.75 2.22
C THR A 208 -16.34 -17.23 2.06
N PRO A 209 -17.52 -16.58 2.06
CA PRO A 209 -17.58 -15.10 2.02
C PRO A 209 -16.92 -14.40 3.22
N GLN A 210 -16.57 -15.10 4.28
CA GLN A 210 -15.95 -14.58 5.49
C GLN A 210 -14.48 -14.97 5.64
N SER A 211 -14.05 -16.09 5.03
CA SER A 211 -12.68 -16.58 5.14
C SER A 211 -12.27 -17.46 3.97
N TYR A 212 -10.98 -17.57 3.74
CA TYR A 212 -10.38 -18.57 2.85
C TYR A 212 -9.08 -19.09 3.44
N VAL A 213 -8.70 -20.32 3.02
CA VAL A 213 -7.51 -20.99 3.50
C VAL A 213 -6.58 -21.31 2.34
N PHE A 214 -5.33 -20.89 2.44
CA PHE A 214 -4.24 -21.35 1.59
C PHE A 214 -3.53 -22.51 2.28
N ARG A 215 -3.21 -23.57 1.54
CA ARG A 215 -2.55 -24.75 2.05
C ARG A 215 -1.14 -24.88 1.49
N LYS A 216 -0.23 -25.47 2.26
CA LYS A 216 1.15 -25.69 1.85
C LYS A 216 1.25 -26.30 0.45
N ASN A 217 2.09 -25.70 -0.40
CA ASN A 217 2.39 -26.21 -1.74
C ASN A 217 3.43 -27.34 -1.66
N PRO A 218 3.08 -28.59 -1.99
CA PRO A 218 4.03 -29.71 -1.93
C PRO A 218 5.14 -29.64 -2.99
N ASN A 219 4.95 -28.81 -4.02
CA ASN A 219 5.89 -28.64 -5.13
C ASN A 219 6.72 -27.35 -5.01
N TYR A 220 6.64 -26.65 -3.85
CA TYR A 220 7.38 -25.41 -3.65
C TYR A 220 8.90 -25.62 -3.76
N HIS A 221 9.58 -24.70 -4.43
CA HIS A 221 10.98 -24.84 -4.80
C HIS A 221 11.97 -24.75 -3.62
N GLU A 222 11.61 -24.04 -2.53
CA GLU A 222 12.46 -23.94 -1.35
C GLU A 222 12.25 -25.14 -0.43
N LYS A 223 13.28 -25.99 -0.30
CA LYS A 223 13.18 -27.26 0.45
C LYS A 223 12.83 -27.04 1.92
N GLY A 224 11.78 -27.73 2.37
CA GLY A 224 11.32 -27.71 3.74
C GLY A 224 10.44 -26.52 4.10
N GLN A 225 10.32 -25.54 3.24
CA GLN A 225 9.42 -24.41 3.40
C GLN A 225 8.09 -24.63 2.64
N PRO A 226 7.03 -23.89 3.02
CA PRO A 226 6.88 -23.17 4.29
C PRO A 226 6.91 -24.12 5.48
N TYR A 227 7.23 -23.62 6.69
CA TYR A 227 7.26 -24.46 7.91
C TYR A 227 5.88 -24.65 8.55
N ILE A 228 4.89 -23.86 8.13
CA ILE A 228 3.48 -23.94 8.52
C ILE A 228 2.69 -24.72 7.47
N ASP A 229 1.54 -25.28 7.86
CA ASP A 229 0.70 -26.08 6.98
C ASP A 229 -0.26 -25.26 6.14
N GLY A 230 -0.56 -24.03 6.58
CA GLY A 230 -1.41 -23.13 5.82
C GLY A 230 -1.62 -21.76 6.47
N VAL A 231 -2.42 -20.95 5.79
CA VAL A 231 -2.78 -19.60 6.21
C VAL A 231 -4.27 -19.41 6.01
N ARG A 232 -4.96 -18.96 7.04
CA ARG A 232 -6.38 -18.57 6.96
C ARG A 232 -6.49 -17.06 6.97
N TYR A 233 -7.12 -16.51 5.97
CA TYR A 233 -7.50 -15.09 5.90
C TYR A 233 -8.96 -14.93 6.32
N THR A 234 -9.23 -14.05 7.30
CA THR A 234 -10.57 -13.83 7.85
C THR A 234 -10.93 -12.36 7.83
N SER A 235 -12.15 -12.06 7.35
CA SER A 235 -12.71 -10.71 7.38
C SER A 235 -13.47 -10.47 8.68
N TYR A 236 -13.19 -9.35 9.34
CA TYR A 236 -13.85 -8.90 10.57
C TYR A 236 -14.71 -7.64 10.29
N ALA A 237 -15.79 -7.47 11.03
CA ALA A 237 -16.75 -6.38 10.83
C ALA A 237 -16.24 -5.02 11.37
N GLY A 238 -15.04 -4.61 11.00
CA GLY A 238 -14.43 -3.32 11.35
C GLY A 238 -13.31 -3.41 12.39
N GLY A 239 -12.61 -2.29 12.58
CA GLY A 239 -11.39 -2.23 13.38
C GLY A 239 -11.55 -2.70 14.83
N GLN A 240 -12.67 -2.37 15.50
CA GLN A 240 -12.89 -2.82 16.88
C GLN A 240 -13.03 -4.35 16.98
N ALA A 241 -13.77 -4.99 16.04
CA ALA A 241 -13.91 -6.44 16.04
C ALA A 241 -12.54 -7.14 15.78
N THR A 242 -11.70 -6.54 14.93
CA THR A 242 -10.33 -7.01 14.72
C THR A 242 -9.49 -6.86 15.99
N GLN A 243 -9.55 -5.72 16.67
CA GLN A 243 -8.83 -5.49 17.93
C GLN A 243 -9.25 -6.49 19.02
N ASP A 244 -10.56 -6.73 19.17
CA ASP A 244 -11.08 -7.69 20.14
C ASP A 244 -10.57 -9.13 19.85
N ALA A 245 -10.52 -9.53 18.57
CA ALA A 245 -10.00 -10.83 18.15
C ALA A 245 -8.47 -10.95 18.34
N ILE A 246 -7.70 -9.88 18.11
CA ILE A 246 -6.25 -9.83 18.40
C ILE A 246 -6.01 -10.03 19.90
N VAL A 247 -6.72 -9.29 20.75
CA VAL A 247 -6.59 -9.40 22.21
C VAL A 247 -7.00 -10.77 22.73
N ALA A 248 -8.01 -11.40 22.09
CA ALA A 248 -8.46 -12.76 22.42
C ALA A 248 -7.46 -13.84 21.98
N GLY A 249 -6.56 -13.54 21.03
CA GLY A 249 -5.63 -14.52 20.45
C GLY A 249 -6.25 -15.35 19.33
N ASP A 250 -7.32 -14.88 18.71
CA ASP A 250 -7.97 -15.52 17.56
C ASP A 250 -7.26 -15.20 16.23
N ILE A 251 -6.38 -14.19 16.24
CA ILE A 251 -5.60 -13.72 15.10
C ILE A 251 -4.11 -13.86 15.42
N ASP A 252 -3.36 -14.45 14.50
CA ASP A 252 -1.91 -14.62 14.61
C ASP A 252 -1.13 -13.50 13.93
N TRP A 253 -1.71 -12.86 12.91
CA TRP A 253 -1.08 -11.77 12.17
C TRP A 253 -2.12 -10.74 11.72
N ALA A 254 -1.94 -9.52 12.16
CA ALA A 254 -2.80 -8.40 11.78
C ALA A 254 -1.98 -7.13 11.55
N SER A 255 -2.63 -6.14 10.97
CA SER A 255 -2.16 -4.76 10.92
C SER A 255 -3.31 -3.86 11.31
N ASN A 256 -3.36 -3.50 12.59
CA ASN A 256 -4.42 -2.68 13.17
C ASN A 256 -3.80 -1.61 14.08
N VAL A 257 -4.41 -0.43 14.18
CA VAL A 257 -3.90 0.65 15.02
C VAL A 257 -4.57 0.64 16.37
N PHE A 258 -3.79 0.50 17.43
CA PHE A 258 -4.23 0.65 18.82
C PHE A 258 -3.83 2.02 19.34
N GLN A 259 -4.78 2.73 19.98
CA GLN A 259 -4.54 4.08 20.53
C GLN A 259 -3.52 4.11 21.67
N ASP A 260 -3.45 3.06 22.47
CA ASP A 260 -2.52 2.87 23.60
C ASP A 260 -2.14 1.38 23.61
N PRO A 261 -1.23 0.96 22.69
CA PRO A 261 -0.96 -0.45 22.47
C PRO A 261 -0.35 -1.12 23.70
N GLU A 262 0.50 -0.45 24.45
CA GLU A 262 1.08 -1.00 25.69
C GLU A 262 0.01 -1.41 26.69
N LYS A 263 -1.05 -0.61 26.82
CA LYS A 263 -2.15 -0.88 27.74
C LYS A 263 -3.17 -1.85 27.15
N GLN A 264 -3.55 -1.68 25.87
CA GLN A 264 -4.61 -2.47 25.27
C GLN A 264 -4.16 -3.90 24.96
N LEU A 265 -2.89 -4.10 24.62
CA LEU A 265 -2.29 -5.41 24.37
C LEU A 265 -1.64 -6.02 25.62
N ALA A 266 -1.75 -5.35 26.79
CA ALA A 266 -1.20 -5.87 28.04
C ALA A 266 -1.80 -7.25 28.38
N GLY A 267 -0.97 -8.30 28.32
CA GLY A 267 -1.39 -9.67 28.59
C GLY A 267 -2.02 -10.41 27.42
N ALA A 268 -2.16 -9.77 26.25
CA ALA A 268 -2.53 -10.45 25.00
C ALA A 268 -1.41 -11.41 24.53
N PRO A 269 -1.74 -12.51 23.83
CA PRO A 269 -0.75 -13.46 23.32
C PRO A 269 -0.04 -12.99 22.05
N VAL A 270 0.11 -11.67 21.88
CA VAL A 270 0.76 -11.06 20.71
C VAL A 270 1.89 -10.14 21.14
N ASP A 271 2.85 -9.95 20.25
CA ASP A 271 3.78 -8.84 20.24
C ASP A 271 3.37 -7.86 19.13
N TYR A 272 3.89 -6.64 19.13
CA TYR A 272 3.65 -5.69 18.06
C TYR A 272 4.93 -4.90 17.72
N VAL A 273 4.99 -4.48 16.47
CA VAL A 273 6.01 -3.54 15.96
C VAL A 273 5.31 -2.41 15.21
N THR A 274 5.95 -1.23 15.17
CA THR A 274 5.52 -0.11 14.32
C THR A 274 6.60 0.21 13.32
N MET A 275 6.21 0.47 12.08
CA MET A 275 7.16 0.80 11.01
C MET A 275 6.63 1.95 10.17
N PRO A 276 7.52 2.79 9.61
CA PRO A 276 7.13 3.80 8.65
C PRO A 276 6.42 3.17 7.44
N SER A 277 5.37 3.82 6.97
CA SER A 277 4.58 3.33 5.84
C SER A 277 4.38 4.45 4.80
N SER A 278 3.14 4.80 4.47
CA SER A 278 2.76 5.78 3.46
C SER A 278 3.02 7.23 3.92
N ALA A 279 2.95 8.18 3.01
CA ALA A 279 2.90 9.59 3.39
C ALA A 279 1.45 10.06 3.52
N GLN A 280 1.07 10.56 4.70
CA GLN A 280 -0.17 11.31 4.90
C GLN A 280 0.02 12.73 4.38
N VAL A 281 -0.79 13.14 3.43
CA VAL A 281 -0.67 14.44 2.76
C VAL A 281 -1.99 15.17 2.62
N LEU A 282 -1.91 16.49 2.42
CA LEU A 282 -2.98 17.26 1.79
C LEU A 282 -2.67 17.33 0.29
N VAL A 283 -3.49 16.70 -0.53
CA VAL A 283 -3.40 16.74 -1.99
C VAL A 283 -4.11 17.97 -2.49
N THR A 284 -3.43 18.83 -3.22
CA THR A 284 -4.04 20.04 -3.80
C THR A 284 -4.29 19.85 -5.29
N CYS A 285 -5.44 20.27 -5.81
CA CYS A 285 -5.56 20.51 -7.25
C CYS A 285 -4.70 21.75 -7.56
N SER A 286 -3.46 21.55 -7.99
CA SER A 286 -2.40 22.55 -7.88
C SER A 286 -2.22 23.44 -9.12
N SER A 287 -2.54 22.92 -10.34
CA SER A 287 -2.24 23.60 -11.60
C SER A 287 -3.48 24.19 -12.27
N ALA A 288 -3.50 25.52 -12.42
CA ALA A 288 -4.54 26.20 -13.19
C ALA A 288 -4.53 25.81 -14.68
N GLU A 289 -3.37 25.47 -15.24
CA GLU A 289 -3.22 25.01 -16.63
C GLU A 289 -3.89 23.65 -16.86
N MET A 290 -3.93 22.82 -15.79
CA MET A 290 -4.62 21.54 -15.81
C MET A 290 -6.12 21.66 -15.50
N GLY A 291 -6.63 22.88 -15.30
CA GLY A 291 -8.04 23.18 -15.05
C GLY A 291 -8.42 23.31 -13.58
N CYS A 292 -7.47 23.29 -12.65
CA CYS A 292 -7.74 23.54 -11.25
C CYS A 292 -8.18 24.98 -11.00
N THR A 293 -9.10 25.17 -10.07
CA THR A 293 -9.62 26.49 -9.69
C THR A 293 -9.61 26.67 -8.18
N GLY A 294 -9.38 27.92 -7.73
CA GLY A 294 -9.39 28.26 -6.31
C GLY A 294 -8.01 28.65 -5.77
N PRO A 295 -7.94 29.12 -4.50
CA PRO A 295 -6.73 29.74 -3.96
C PRO A 295 -5.58 28.75 -3.73
N GLN A 296 -5.84 27.45 -3.63
CA GLN A 296 -4.80 26.41 -3.51
C GLN A 296 -3.93 26.28 -4.78
N THR A 297 -4.34 26.85 -5.92
CA THR A 297 -3.50 26.92 -7.12
C THR A 297 -2.32 27.89 -6.95
N ASP A 298 -2.40 28.81 -6.00
CA ASP A 298 -1.28 29.69 -5.62
C ASP A 298 -0.32 28.94 -4.69
N VAL A 299 0.95 28.85 -5.08
CA VAL A 299 2.00 28.19 -4.28
C VAL A 299 2.19 28.82 -2.90
N ALA A 300 1.95 30.13 -2.78
CA ALA A 300 2.05 30.81 -1.50
C ALA A 300 1.03 30.29 -0.48
N VAL A 301 -0.17 29.92 -0.94
CA VAL A 301 -1.20 29.30 -0.09
C VAL A 301 -0.77 27.90 0.35
N ARG A 302 -0.24 27.08 -0.57
CA ARG A 302 0.25 25.74 -0.23
C ARG A 302 1.40 25.80 0.78
N LYS A 303 2.35 26.72 0.56
CA LYS A 303 3.47 26.97 1.49
C LYS A 303 3.00 27.51 2.84
N ALA A 304 2.00 28.40 2.86
CA ALA A 304 1.44 28.89 4.10
C ALA A 304 0.76 27.78 4.91
N ILE A 305 0.05 26.87 4.26
CA ILE A 305 -0.49 25.67 4.91
C ILE A 305 0.64 24.81 5.46
N TYR A 306 1.69 24.54 4.67
CA TYR A 306 2.84 23.74 5.08
C TYR A 306 3.53 24.28 6.34
N TYR A 307 3.82 25.59 6.40
CA TYR A 307 4.47 26.21 7.57
C TYR A 307 3.51 26.46 8.73
N GLY A 308 2.21 26.51 8.48
CA GLY A 308 1.20 26.73 9.51
C GLY A 308 0.85 25.51 10.35
N MET A 309 1.34 24.32 9.99
CA MET A 309 1.09 23.06 10.71
C MET A 309 2.17 22.77 11.75
N ASP A 310 1.76 22.49 12.99
CA ASP A 310 2.57 21.97 14.09
C ASP A 310 2.42 20.44 14.09
N ARG A 311 3.41 19.76 13.56
CA ARG A 311 3.36 18.31 13.33
C ARG A 311 3.58 17.51 14.59
N ALA A 312 4.40 18.01 15.54
CA ALA A 312 4.58 17.37 16.84
C ALA A 312 3.24 17.34 17.61
N GLN A 313 2.51 18.45 17.61
CA GLN A 313 1.17 18.49 18.21
C GLN A 313 0.17 17.62 17.43
N MET A 314 0.23 17.63 16.09
CA MET A 314 -0.65 16.81 15.23
C MET A 314 -0.42 15.32 15.48
N ASN A 315 0.85 14.87 15.59
CA ASN A 315 1.17 13.49 15.93
C ASN A 315 0.49 13.05 17.22
N ASN A 316 0.64 13.86 18.28
CA ASN A 316 0.05 13.54 19.57
C ASN A 316 -1.49 13.54 19.59
N LEU A 317 -2.14 14.48 18.89
CA LEU A 317 -3.59 14.67 18.97
C LEU A 317 -4.39 13.83 17.95
N ALA A 318 -3.83 13.59 16.77
CA ALA A 318 -4.52 12.91 15.68
C ALA A 318 -3.97 11.52 15.38
N PHE A 319 -2.66 11.30 15.59
CA PHE A 319 -1.96 10.10 15.15
C PHE A 319 -1.36 9.27 16.30
N TYR A 320 -1.89 9.47 17.51
CA TYR A 320 -1.57 8.69 18.72
C TYR A 320 -0.09 8.68 19.14
N GLY A 321 0.72 9.61 18.60
CA GLY A 321 2.15 9.69 18.87
C GLY A 321 3.01 8.65 18.14
N ILE A 322 2.43 7.87 17.22
CA ILE A 322 3.12 6.76 16.53
C ILE A 322 3.54 7.06 15.09
N PHE A 323 3.10 8.17 14.51
CA PHE A 323 3.51 8.54 13.15
C PHE A 323 4.93 9.09 13.16
N TYR A 324 5.59 8.99 12.00
CA TYR A 324 6.98 9.38 11.81
C TYR A 324 7.08 10.72 11.08
N ASP A 325 8.24 11.36 11.19
CA ASP A 325 8.56 12.55 10.42
C ASP A 325 8.60 12.23 8.93
N SER A 326 8.17 13.19 8.12
CA SER A 326 8.24 13.10 6.67
C SER A 326 9.38 13.97 6.15
N SER A 327 9.94 13.62 5.00
CA SER A 327 10.78 14.56 4.28
C SER A 327 9.91 15.65 3.63
N SER A 328 10.46 16.84 3.44
CA SER A 328 9.77 17.96 2.79
C SER A 328 9.49 17.70 1.31
N SER A 329 10.27 16.81 0.70
CA SER A 329 10.13 16.37 -0.69
C SER A 329 9.37 15.06 -0.84
N LEU A 330 8.82 14.50 0.27
CA LEU A 330 8.14 13.21 0.31
C LEU A 330 9.03 12.01 -0.12
N THR A 331 10.35 12.16 -0.12
CA THR A 331 11.28 11.01 -0.21
C THR A 331 11.05 10.11 0.99
N PRO A 332 10.84 8.79 0.82
CA PRO A 332 10.63 7.89 1.97
C PRO A 332 11.89 7.78 2.83
N VAL A 333 11.79 8.18 4.09
CA VAL A 333 12.86 8.07 5.08
C VAL A 333 12.38 7.26 6.29
N PRO A 334 13.25 6.47 6.94
CA PRO A 334 14.73 6.42 6.75
C PRO A 334 15.22 5.59 5.55
N GLU A 335 14.37 4.78 4.90
CA GLU A 335 14.78 3.73 3.95
C GLU A 335 15.54 4.31 2.74
N ASN A 336 15.14 5.50 2.31
CA ASN A 336 15.71 6.20 1.15
C ASN A 336 16.51 7.45 1.51
N GLU A 337 17.00 7.56 2.77
CA GLU A 337 17.77 8.71 3.24
C GLU A 337 19.01 8.99 2.37
N LYS A 338 19.64 7.94 1.81
CA LYS A 338 20.77 8.09 0.88
C LYS A 338 20.43 8.92 -0.36
N TRP A 339 19.17 8.99 -0.74
CA TRP A 339 18.67 9.71 -1.91
C TRP A 339 18.16 11.13 -1.59
N LEU A 340 18.24 11.57 -0.31
CA LEU A 340 17.89 12.94 0.04
C LEU A 340 18.94 13.92 -0.45
N SER A 341 18.50 14.89 -1.23
CA SER A 341 19.34 16.01 -1.68
C SER A 341 19.62 16.97 -0.53
N LYS A 342 20.88 17.35 -0.42
CA LYS A 342 21.33 18.40 0.52
C LYS A 342 21.03 19.83 0.04
N ASP A 343 20.60 19.96 -1.21
CA ASP A 343 20.30 21.26 -1.83
C ASP A 343 18.86 21.72 -1.54
N VAL A 344 17.98 20.80 -1.09
CA VAL A 344 16.64 21.16 -0.61
C VAL A 344 16.76 21.87 0.73
N PRO A 345 16.18 23.09 0.89
CA PRO A 345 16.38 23.93 2.07
C PRO A 345 15.99 23.27 3.41
N GLU A 346 14.99 22.40 3.38
CA GLU A 346 14.48 21.68 4.54
C GLU A 346 14.37 20.20 4.17
N SER A 347 15.28 19.36 4.69
CA SER A 347 15.26 17.91 4.40
C SER A 347 14.07 17.20 5.04
N THR A 348 13.63 17.68 6.22
CA THR A 348 12.46 17.18 6.95
C THR A 348 11.41 18.28 7.08
N VAL A 349 10.15 17.89 7.25
CA VAL A 349 9.08 18.85 7.55
C VAL A 349 9.34 19.53 8.90
N PRO A 350 8.97 20.83 9.09
CA PRO A 350 9.06 21.47 10.39
C PRO A 350 8.18 20.77 11.42
N GLU A 351 8.73 20.45 12.58
CA GLU A 351 7.98 19.90 13.71
C GLU A 351 6.98 20.93 14.26
N GLU A 352 7.43 22.19 14.44
CA GLU A 352 6.62 23.28 14.98
C GLU A 352 6.10 24.20 13.87
N ALA A 353 4.92 24.76 14.06
CA ALA A 353 4.35 25.73 13.14
C ALA A 353 5.15 27.05 13.12
N ASN A 354 5.45 27.57 11.93
CA ASN A 354 5.99 28.91 11.72
C ASN A 354 4.90 29.86 11.21
N VAL A 355 4.04 30.30 12.13
CA VAL A 355 2.87 31.15 11.81
C VAL A 355 3.27 32.46 11.14
N GLU A 356 4.37 33.07 11.56
CA GLU A 356 4.83 34.36 10.99
C GLU A 356 5.31 34.18 9.55
N LYS A 357 6.08 33.11 9.26
CA LYS A 357 6.49 32.77 7.89
C LYS A 357 5.28 32.48 7.00
N ALA A 358 4.29 31.76 7.53
CA ALA A 358 3.07 31.45 6.80
C ALA A 358 2.27 32.72 6.42
N LYS A 359 2.12 33.65 7.35
CA LYS A 359 1.46 34.94 7.10
C LYS A 359 2.25 35.80 6.08
N GLN A 360 3.57 35.89 6.25
CA GLN A 360 4.42 36.66 5.35
C GLN A 360 4.30 36.17 3.90
N LEU A 361 4.27 34.86 3.67
CA LEU A 361 4.07 34.27 2.34
C LEU A 361 2.75 34.68 1.71
N LEU A 362 1.66 34.74 2.49
CA LEU A 362 0.37 35.21 2.01
C LEU A 362 0.37 36.69 1.69
N GLU A 363 0.95 37.53 2.57
CA GLU A 363 1.03 38.99 2.40
C GLU A 363 1.88 39.36 1.18
N ASP A 364 3.04 38.69 0.99
CA ASP A 364 3.91 38.88 -0.18
C ASP A 364 3.21 38.48 -1.48
N ALA A 365 2.32 37.51 -1.43
CA ALA A 365 1.49 37.09 -2.55
C ALA A 365 0.25 37.97 -2.77
N GLY A 366 0.06 39.01 -1.94
CA GLY A 366 -1.02 39.99 -2.08
C GLY A 366 -2.34 39.60 -1.42
N TYR A 367 -2.34 38.61 -0.52
CA TYR A 367 -3.49 38.30 0.33
C TYR A 367 -3.62 39.34 1.45
N THR A 368 -4.84 39.70 1.80
CA THR A 368 -5.15 40.63 2.87
C THR A 368 -6.03 40.00 3.92
N LEU A 369 -5.78 40.29 5.18
CA LEU A 369 -6.56 39.76 6.29
C LEU A 369 -7.95 40.40 6.33
N GLY A 370 -8.98 39.57 6.23
CA GLY A 370 -10.37 40.01 6.35
C GLY A 370 -10.77 40.38 7.78
N SER A 371 -11.91 41.03 7.92
CA SER A 371 -12.45 41.43 9.24
C SER A 371 -12.83 40.25 10.12
N ASP A 372 -12.98 39.07 9.55
CA ASP A 372 -13.26 37.78 10.22
C ASP A 372 -11.98 37.01 10.60
N GLY A 373 -10.80 37.62 10.34
CA GLY A 373 -9.51 37.03 10.64
C GLY A 373 -9.03 35.98 9.63
N ILE A 374 -9.66 35.87 8.44
CA ILE A 374 -9.27 34.96 7.37
C ILE A 374 -8.71 35.78 6.20
N TYR A 375 -7.55 35.33 5.67
CA TYR A 375 -6.96 35.95 4.48
C TYR A 375 -7.83 35.78 3.24
N GLN A 376 -7.79 36.77 2.36
CA GLN A 376 -8.51 36.78 1.09
C GLN A 376 -7.74 37.54 0.02
N LYS A 377 -7.97 37.18 -1.24
CA LYS A 377 -7.46 37.86 -2.41
C LYS A 377 -8.54 37.89 -3.49
N ASP A 378 -8.78 39.02 -4.12
CA ASP A 378 -9.81 39.21 -5.14
C ASP A 378 -11.23 38.77 -4.70
N GLY A 379 -11.54 38.94 -3.40
CA GLY A 379 -12.82 38.53 -2.81
C GLY A 379 -12.93 37.03 -2.49
N VAL A 380 -11.90 36.23 -2.76
CA VAL A 380 -11.87 34.78 -2.46
C VAL A 380 -11.16 34.56 -1.14
N ARG A 381 -11.87 34.00 -0.15
CA ARG A 381 -11.35 33.69 1.18
C ARG A 381 -10.53 32.37 1.15
N LEU A 382 -9.51 32.29 2.01
CA LEU A 382 -8.78 31.04 2.26
C LEU A 382 -9.60 30.15 3.19
N SER A 383 -10.61 29.48 2.63
CA SER A 383 -11.51 28.59 3.35
C SER A 383 -11.70 27.29 2.56
N PHE A 384 -11.37 26.16 3.17
CA PHE A 384 -11.35 24.85 2.53
C PHE A 384 -12.18 23.83 3.30
N GLU A 385 -13.06 23.13 2.60
CA GLU A 385 -13.60 21.85 3.03
C GLU A 385 -12.72 20.74 2.45
N VAL A 386 -12.14 19.89 3.33
CA VAL A 386 -11.19 18.86 2.93
C VAL A 386 -11.85 17.49 3.05
N PRO A 387 -12.22 16.84 1.93
CA PRO A 387 -12.70 15.48 1.92
C PRO A 387 -11.73 14.51 2.61
N ALA A 388 -12.29 13.66 3.49
CA ALA A 388 -11.61 12.57 4.17
C ALA A 388 -12.55 11.36 4.19
N ILE A 389 -12.03 10.14 4.02
CA ILE A 389 -12.85 8.93 3.97
C ILE A 389 -13.49 8.68 5.34
N SER A 390 -14.81 8.46 5.34
CA SER A 390 -15.57 8.14 6.56
C SER A 390 -15.04 6.87 7.21
N GLY A 391 -14.73 6.94 8.50
CA GLY A 391 -14.14 5.84 9.27
C GLY A 391 -12.60 5.86 9.32
N TRP A 392 -11.93 6.67 8.50
CA TRP A 392 -10.49 6.90 8.62
C TRP A 392 -10.24 8.02 9.65
N THR A 393 -10.31 7.61 10.92
CA THR A 393 -10.33 8.53 12.07
C THR A 393 -9.08 9.40 12.11
N GLU A 394 -7.91 8.83 11.82
CA GLU A 394 -6.62 9.51 11.82
C GLU A 394 -6.60 10.63 10.78
N SER A 395 -7.06 10.35 9.56
CA SER A 395 -7.12 11.34 8.48
C SER A 395 -8.09 12.48 8.80
N ILE A 396 -9.28 12.15 9.35
CA ILE A 396 -10.29 13.13 9.76
C ILE A 396 -9.74 14.03 10.87
N ASN A 397 -9.16 13.43 11.92
CA ASN A 397 -8.57 14.15 13.05
C ASN A 397 -7.36 14.98 12.61
N GLY A 398 -6.52 14.46 11.70
CA GLY A 398 -5.38 15.17 11.14
C GLY A 398 -5.80 16.48 10.47
N VAL A 399 -6.85 16.46 9.65
CA VAL A 399 -7.41 17.66 9.01
C VAL A 399 -8.03 18.61 10.04
N ASP A 400 -8.72 18.10 11.07
CA ASP A 400 -9.32 18.94 12.10
C ASP A 400 -8.24 19.68 12.92
N VAL A 401 -7.19 18.96 13.36
CA VAL A 401 -6.05 19.56 14.07
C VAL A 401 -5.33 20.58 13.18
N ALA A 402 -5.08 20.26 11.90
CA ALA A 402 -4.51 21.22 10.95
C ALA A 402 -5.39 22.49 10.85
N GLY A 403 -6.71 22.33 10.76
CA GLY A 403 -7.65 23.44 10.70
C GLY A 403 -7.60 24.35 11.93
N GLN A 404 -7.50 23.78 13.13
CA GLN A 404 -7.34 24.53 14.37
C GLN A 404 -6.02 25.33 14.40
N GLN A 405 -4.94 24.74 13.90
CA GLN A 405 -3.63 25.39 13.81
C GLN A 405 -3.62 26.51 12.76
N LEU A 406 -4.11 26.22 11.55
CA LEU A 406 -4.15 27.13 10.41
C LEU A 406 -5.04 28.35 10.66
N LYS A 407 -6.01 28.26 11.56
CA LYS A 407 -6.79 29.43 12.00
C LYS A 407 -5.92 30.52 12.59
N LYS A 408 -4.78 30.18 13.23
CA LYS A 408 -3.81 31.15 13.77
C LYS A 408 -3.05 31.89 12.65
N VAL A 409 -2.92 31.24 11.50
CA VAL A 409 -2.36 31.83 10.27
C VAL A 409 -3.38 32.72 9.58
N GLY A 410 -4.68 32.46 9.73
CA GLY A 410 -5.75 33.12 9.00
C GLY A 410 -6.26 32.31 7.80
N ILE A 411 -6.16 30.99 7.89
CA ILE A 411 -6.73 30.03 6.93
C ILE A 411 -7.80 29.19 7.65
N GLU A 412 -8.97 29.07 7.06
CA GLU A 412 -10.03 28.19 7.53
C GLU A 412 -9.92 26.83 6.81
N MET A 413 -9.90 25.74 7.57
CA MET A 413 -9.89 24.37 7.04
C MET A 413 -10.76 23.48 7.91
N LYS A 414 -11.57 22.60 7.29
CA LYS A 414 -12.47 21.67 7.99
C LYS A 414 -12.52 20.33 7.26
N PRO A 415 -12.55 19.21 7.98
CA PRO A 415 -12.79 17.91 7.35
C PRO A 415 -14.24 17.80 6.86
N LYS A 416 -14.41 17.17 5.69
CA LYS A 416 -15.70 16.74 5.13
C LYS A 416 -15.66 15.23 4.94
N GLN A 417 -16.46 14.49 5.69
CA GLN A 417 -16.50 13.04 5.55
C GLN A 417 -17.24 12.65 4.27
N VAL A 418 -16.60 11.77 3.48
CA VAL A 418 -17.10 11.22 2.23
C VAL A 418 -16.96 9.70 2.22
N SER A 419 -17.69 9.01 1.36
CA SER A 419 -17.48 7.57 1.14
C SER A 419 -16.19 7.31 0.36
N ALA A 420 -15.62 6.10 0.46
CA ALA A 420 -14.45 5.71 -0.32
C ALA A 420 -14.69 5.84 -1.85
N ASN A 421 -15.90 5.51 -2.32
CA ASN A 421 -16.27 5.66 -3.72
C ASN A 421 -16.31 7.14 -4.15
N GLU A 422 -16.88 8.01 -3.31
CA GLU A 422 -16.89 9.46 -3.56
C GLU A 422 -15.46 10.02 -3.59
N MET A 423 -14.59 9.61 -2.66
CA MET A 423 -13.18 10.01 -2.66
C MET A 423 -12.48 9.58 -3.96
N THR A 424 -12.70 8.34 -4.40
CA THR A 424 -12.17 7.82 -5.67
C THR A 424 -12.62 8.66 -6.87
N GLU A 425 -13.88 9.06 -6.92
CA GLU A 425 -14.39 9.96 -7.97
C GLU A 425 -13.74 11.35 -7.91
N LEU A 426 -13.58 11.91 -6.71
CA LEU A 426 -12.96 13.23 -6.52
C LEU A 426 -11.52 13.26 -7.05
N TYR A 427 -10.65 12.37 -6.57
CA TYR A 427 -9.26 12.40 -7.03
C TYR A 427 -9.09 11.92 -8.47
N SER A 428 -9.92 10.97 -8.93
CA SER A 428 -9.90 10.49 -10.30
C SER A 428 -10.23 11.60 -11.30
N LYS A 429 -11.20 12.48 -10.99
CA LYS A 429 -11.62 13.58 -11.86
C LYS A 429 -10.96 14.93 -11.55
N GLY A 430 -10.34 15.08 -10.39
CA GLY A 430 -9.77 16.36 -9.93
C GLY A 430 -10.83 17.39 -9.50
N ASP A 431 -12.03 16.95 -9.11
CA ASP A 431 -13.13 17.83 -8.72
C ASP A 431 -13.05 18.16 -7.21
N TYR A 432 -11.97 18.78 -6.82
CA TYR A 432 -11.71 19.24 -5.45
C TYR A 432 -10.69 20.37 -5.43
N GLN A 433 -10.62 21.10 -4.32
CA GLN A 433 -9.53 22.04 -4.05
C GLN A 433 -8.39 21.36 -3.29
N ILE A 434 -8.69 20.81 -2.13
CA ILE A 434 -7.77 20.05 -1.27
C ILE A 434 -8.51 18.80 -0.78
N ILE A 435 -7.86 17.63 -0.81
CA ILE A 435 -8.30 16.39 -0.14
C ILE A 435 -7.19 15.91 0.78
N THR A 436 -7.50 15.03 1.74
CA THR A 436 -6.47 14.29 2.48
C THR A 436 -6.40 12.86 1.99
N GLU A 437 -5.18 12.34 1.78
CA GLU A 437 -4.96 10.99 1.26
C GLU A 437 -3.60 10.44 1.72
N ASN A 438 -3.44 9.13 1.61
CA ASN A 438 -2.20 8.43 1.83
C ASN A 438 -1.52 8.11 0.50
N MET A 439 -0.26 8.53 0.34
CA MET A 439 0.57 8.20 -0.81
C MET A 439 1.50 7.05 -0.45
N TRP A 440 1.33 5.90 -1.12
CA TRP A 440 2.13 4.71 -0.84
C TRP A 440 3.51 4.79 -1.49
N TYR A 441 4.46 4.12 -0.86
CA TYR A 441 5.79 3.90 -1.41
C TYR A 441 5.90 2.48 -1.96
N SER A 442 6.60 2.34 -3.08
CA SER A 442 6.94 1.06 -3.71
C SER A 442 8.40 1.11 -4.18
N GLY A 443 9.02 -0.06 -4.29
CA GLY A 443 10.41 -0.16 -4.70
C GLY A 443 11.41 0.26 -3.61
N SER A 444 12.68 0.15 -3.92
CA SER A 444 13.81 0.45 -3.03
C SER A 444 14.46 1.82 -3.28
N GLU A 445 13.97 2.56 -4.26
CA GLU A 445 14.40 3.90 -4.63
C GLU A 445 13.19 4.83 -4.78
N PRO A 446 13.34 6.15 -4.63
CA PRO A 446 12.24 7.11 -4.75
C PRO A 446 11.63 7.21 -6.17
N TYR A 447 12.24 6.58 -7.17
CA TYR A 447 11.81 6.66 -8.56
C TYR A 447 10.35 6.29 -8.76
N ASP A 448 9.93 5.11 -8.27
CA ASP A 448 8.56 4.62 -8.47
C ASP A 448 7.54 5.57 -7.84
N PHE A 449 7.84 6.12 -6.67
CA PHE A 449 7.00 7.11 -6.00
C PHE A 449 6.86 8.39 -6.83
N TYR A 450 7.97 8.98 -7.28
CA TYR A 450 7.93 10.20 -8.07
C TYR A 450 7.30 9.98 -9.45
N ASN A 451 7.59 8.85 -10.09
CA ASN A 451 6.98 8.50 -11.37
C ASN A 451 5.46 8.29 -11.25
N THR A 452 5.00 7.67 -10.17
CA THR A 452 3.57 7.41 -9.91
C THR A 452 2.79 8.69 -9.66
N PHE A 453 3.32 9.65 -8.89
CA PHE A 453 2.55 10.78 -8.40
C PHE A 453 2.92 12.12 -9.02
N TYR A 454 4.11 12.27 -9.62
CA TYR A 454 4.60 13.56 -10.11
C TYR A 454 4.90 13.59 -11.61
N ALA A 455 5.00 12.44 -12.29
CA ALA A 455 5.17 12.43 -13.73
C ALA A 455 3.96 13.04 -14.43
N SER A 456 4.19 13.86 -15.44
CA SER A 456 3.10 14.46 -16.25
C SER A 456 2.25 13.40 -16.96
N SER A 457 2.81 12.23 -17.24
CA SER A 457 2.10 11.07 -17.81
C SER A 457 1.14 10.38 -16.83
N ALA A 458 1.32 10.57 -15.51
CA ALA A 458 0.47 9.99 -14.47
C ALA A 458 -0.78 10.83 -14.19
N THR A 459 -0.85 12.07 -14.67
CA THR A 459 -1.95 13.01 -14.43
C THR A 459 -2.79 13.27 -15.69
N ALA A 460 -3.93 13.95 -15.52
CA ALA A 460 -4.83 14.36 -16.57
C ALA A 460 -5.48 15.71 -16.23
N LYS A 461 -6.13 16.38 -17.16
CA LYS A 461 -6.89 17.60 -16.89
C LYS A 461 -8.08 17.34 -15.98
N VAL A 462 -8.50 18.35 -15.24
CA VAL A 462 -9.73 18.29 -14.45
C VAL A 462 -10.91 17.86 -15.32
N GLY A 463 -11.68 16.89 -14.83
CA GLY A 463 -12.78 16.24 -15.56
C GLY A 463 -12.38 15.01 -16.35
N GLU A 464 -11.10 14.82 -16.64
CA GLU A 464 -10.57 13.61 -17.27
C GLU A 464 -10.11 12.62 -16.22
N LYS A 465 -10.29 11.31 -16.49
CA LYS A 465 -9.91 10.25 -15.53
C LYS A 465 -8.41 10.17 -15.38
N CYS A 466 -7.96 10.21 -14.13
CA CYS A 466 -6.58 10.02 -13.71
C CYS A 466 -6.54 8.88 -12.67
N ILE A 467 -5.58 7.98 -12.76
CA ILE A 467 -5.41 6.89 -11.78
C ILE A 467 -4.52 7.37 -10.63
N ASN A 468 -3.41 8.02 -10.97
CA ASN A 468 -2.42 8.60 -10.05
C ASN A 468 -2.21 10.08 -10.42
N GLY A 469 -1.18 10.75 -9.90
CA GLY A 469 -0.93 12.15 -10.23
C GLY A 469 -2.10 13.07 -9.83
N TRP A 470 -2.72 12.80 -8.69
CA TRP A 470 -3.97 13.42 -8.25
C TRP A 470 -3.90 14.95 -8.14
N ALA A 471 -2.73 15.49 -7.81
CA ALA A 471 -2.52 16.93 -7.66
C ALA A 471 -2.67 17.74 -8.97
N ARG A 472 -2.94 17.09 -10.11
CA ARG A 472 -2.98 17.74 -11.43
C ARG A 472 -1.70 18.55 -11.69
N TYR A 473 -0.57 17.98 -11.27
CA TYR A 473 0.75 18.56 -11.40
C TYR A 473 1.42 18.10 -12.69
N SER A 474 2.11 19.01 -13.35
CA SER A 474 2.92 18.72 -14.53
C SER A 474 4.12 19.67 -14.56
N ASN A 475 5.33 19.11 -14.61
CA ASN A 475 6.56 19.89 -14.61
C ASN A 475 7.61 19.21 -15.52
N PRO A 476 8.00 19.85 -16.65
CA PRO A 476 8.96 19.27 -17.57
C PRO A 476 10.34 18.97 -16.98
N ALA A 477 10.76 19.68 -15.91
CA ALA A 477 12.04 19.40 -15.25
C ALA A 477 11.96 18.09 -14.47
N VAL A 478 10.81 17.78 -13.84
CA VAL A 478 10.55 16.51 -13.16
C VAL A 478 10.51 15.37 -14.19
N ASP A 479 9.80 15.55 -15.30
CA ASP A 479 9.73 14.52 -16.36
C ASP A 479 11.11 14.19 -16.94
N SER A 480 11.91 15.23 -17.25
CA SER A 480 13.27 15.05 -17.77
C SER A 480 14.19 14.36 -16.76
N ALA A 481 14.05 14.67 -15.48
CA ALA A 481 14.84 14.03 -14.44
C ALA A 481 14.43 12.55 -14.24
N LEU A 482 13.14 12.22 -14.28
CA LEU A 482 12.65 10.84 -14.24
C LEU A 482 13.16 10.03 -15.44
N GLU A 483 13.13 10.59 -16.65
CA GLU A 483 13.68 9.95 -17.85
C GLU A 483 15.20 9.71 -17.70
N ALA A 484 15.94 10.68 -17.19
CA ALA A 484 17.37 10.55 -16.96
C ALA A 484 17.70 9.45 -15.94
N ILE A 485 16.92 9.36 -14.82
CA ILE A 485 17.06 8.29 -13.83
C ILE A 485 16.81 6.92 -14.47
N ASN A 486 15.74 6.79 -15.24
CA ASN A 486 15.40 5.53 -15.92
C ASN A 486 16.39 5.14 -17.02
N SER A 487 17.29 6.04 -17.37
CA SER A 487 18.27 5.84 -18.45
C SER A 487 19.71 5.58 -17.94
N THR A 488 19.90 5.39 -16.63
CA THR A 488 21.24 5.18 -16.03
C THR A 488 21.21 4.22 -14.85
N ASN A 489 22.36 3.58 -14.59
CA ASN A 489 22.66 2.85 -13.34
C ASN A 489 23.74 3.57 -12.49
N ASP A 490 24.16 4.78 -12.87
CA ASP A 490 25.11 5.58 -12.09
C ASP A 490 24.39 6.29 -10.95
N ASP A 491 24.66 5.87 -9.70
CA ASP A 491 24.04 6.43 -8.50
C ASP A 491 24.34 7.93 -8.32
N ASN A 492 25.48 8.44 -8.80
CA ASN A 492 25.77 9.87 -8.72
C ASN A 492 24.90 10.67 -9.68
N GLU A 493 24.64 10.15 -10.89
CA GLU A 493 23.73 10.79 -11.83
C GLU A 493 22.29 10.68 -11.32
N LYS A 494 21.84 9.54 -10.80
CA LYS A 494 20.53 9.40 -10.16
C LYS A 494 20.37 10.41 -9.00
N MET A 495 21.36 10.52 -8.10
CA MET A 495 21.34 11.45 -6.98
C MET A 495 21.13 12.91 -7.45
N LYS A 496 21.85 13.31 -8.49
CA LYS A 496 21.69 14.65 -9.08
C LYS A 496 20.29 14.87 -9.63
N GLN A 497 19.72 13.87 -10.31
CA GLN A 497 18.38 13.96 -10.87
C GLN A 497 17.29 13.93 -9.79
N TYR A 498 17.45 13.10 -8.74
CA TYR A 498 16.58 13.17 -7.55
C TYR A 498 16.64 14.54 -6.89
N GLY A 499 17.81 15.19 -6.83
CA GLY A 499 17.94 16.56 -6.33
C GLY A 499 17.08 17.57 -7.10
N ILE A 500 17.04 17.45 -8.43
CA ILE A 500 16.17 18.29 -9.28
C ILE A 500 14.68 18.04 -8.94
N ILE A 501 14.26 16.77 -8.88
CA ILE A 501 12.86 16.44 -8.55
C ILE A 501 12.49 16.98 -7.17
N GLN A 502 13.31 16.70 -6.16
CA GLN A 502 13.06 17.10 -4.76
C GLN A 502 12.99 18.62 -4.61
N GLN A 503 13.83 19.37 -5.33
CA GLN A 503 13.77 20.82 -5.35
C GLN A 503 12.44 21.32 -5.95
N GLN A 504 12.01 20.78 -7.10
CA GLN A 504 10.74 21.17 -7.71
C GLN A 504 9.54 20.79 -6.83
N VAL A 505 9.54 19.59 -6.24
CA VAL A 505 8.50 19.15 -5.30
C VAL A 505 8.40 20.08 -4.10
N TYR A 506 9.55 20.47 -3.53
CA TYR A 506 9.59 21.43 -2.42
C TYR A 506 9.14 22.81 -2.85
N GLU A 507 9.53 23.31 -4.02
CA GLU A 507 9.17 24.65 -4.50
C GLU A 507 7.69 24.76 -4.85
N ASP A 508 7.16 23.80 -5.59
CA ASP A 508 5.78 23.82 -6.09
C ASP A 508 4.75 23.27 -5.09
N MET A 509 5.17 22.33 -4.25
CA MET A 509 4.40 21.70 -3.16
C MET A 509 2.97 21.26 -3.57
N PRO A 510 2.82 20.47 -4.65
CA PRO A 510 1.49 20.03 -5.10
C PRO A 510 0.81 19.07 -4.10
N TYR A 511 1.61 18.32 -3.36
CA TYR A 511 1.24 17.52 -2.20
C TYR A 511 1.90 18.14 -0.97
N ILE A 512 1.10 18.52 0.02
CA ILE A 512 1.61 19.13 1.25
C ILE A 512 1.83 18.03 2.28
N PRO A 513 3.08 17.73 2.66
CA PRO A 513 3.36 16.67 3.63
C PRO A 513 2.83 17.02 5.02
N MET A 514 2.06 16.10 5.59
CA MET A 514 1.62 16.15 6.98
C MET A 514 2.59 15.35 7.86
N MET A 515 2.52 14.04 7.79
CA MET A 515 3.33 13.09 8.54
C MET A 515 3.61 11.87 7.65
N ARG A 516 4.52 11.01 8.08
CA ARG A 516 4.61 9.66 7.55
C ARG A 516 3.82 8.71 8.44
N THR A 517 2.92 7.94 7.85
CA THR A 517 2.08 7.01 8.60
C THR A 517 2.91 5.89 9.22
N ALA A 518 2.42 5.35 10.32
CA ALA A 518 2.93 4.09 10.87
C ALA A 518 2.02 2.94 10.47
N THR A 519 2.60 1.81 10.08
CA THR A 519 1.92 0.53 10.10
C THR A 519 2.24 -0.13 11.43
N MET A 520 1.23 -0.39 12.25
CA MET A 520 1.34 -1.25 13.42
C MET A 520 1.01 -2.67 13.02
N VAL A 521 1.79 -3.62 13.47
CA VAL A 521 1.66 -5.03 13.11
C VAL A 521 1.69 -5.87 14.36
N GLU A 522 0.63 -6.63 14.58
CA GLU A 522 0.49 -7.57 15.68
C GLU A 522 0.82 -8.98 15.20
N THR A 523 1.63 -9.68 15.97
CA THR A 523 2.09 -11.04 15.67
C THR A 523 1.96 -11.95 16.88
N SER A 524 1.40 -13.14 16.67
CA SER A 524 1.18 -14.13 17.72
C SER A 524 2.48 -14.70 18.26
N LYS A 525 2.53 -14.91 19.57
CA LYS A 525 3.61 -15.65 20.27
C LYS A 525 3.57 -17.15 20.00
N ASP A 526 2.54 -17.64 19.33
CA ASP A 526 2.41 -19.05 18.92
C ASP A 526 3.34 -19.42 17.76
N PHE A 527 3.90 -18.41 17.10
CA PHE A 527 4.87 -18.57 16.03
C PHE A 527 6.13 -17.75 16.31
N THR A 528 7.24 -18.16 15.69
CA THR A 528 8.55 -17.50 15.76
C THR A 528 9.08 -17.17 14.36
N GLY A 529 10.05 -16.26 14.28
CA GLY A 529 10.63 -15.83 13.01
C GLY A 529 9.88 -14.67 12.36
N TRP A 530 9.03 -13.98 13.12
CA TRP A 530 8.41 -12.73 12.68
C TRP A 530 9.45 -11.61 12.46
N VAL A 531 9.09 -10.66 11.60
CA VAL A 531 9.85 -9.43 11.44
C VAL A 531 9.79 -8.62 12.73
N THR A 532 10.92 -8.02 13.11
CA THR A 532 11.07 -7.13 14.27
C THR A 532 11.71 -5.82 13.83
N GLU A 533 11.64 -4.78 14.67
CA GLU A 533 12.32 -3.50 14.40
C GLU A 533 13.84 -3.67 14.21
N ASP A 534 14.45 -4.62 14.94
CA ASP A 534 15.90 -4.89 14.87
C ASP A 534 16.30 -5.80 13.71
N ASN A 535 15.35 -6.46 13.05
CA ASN A 535 15.61 -7.43 12.00
C ASN A 535 14.56 -7.31 10.88
N VAL A 536 14.60 -6.21 10.18
CA VAL A 536 13.68 -5.92 9.08
C VAL A 536 14.18 -6.60 7.82
N TYR A 537 13.53 -7.70 7.43
CA TYR A 537 13.84 -8.44 6.19
C TYR A 537 12.70 -8.38 5.15
N ALA A 538 11.57 -7.78 5.52
CA ALA A 538 10.39 -7.57 4.68
C ALA A 538 9.49 -6.49 5.33
N ALA A 539 8.53 -5.93 4.60
CA ALA A 539 7.49 -5.10 5.18
C ALA A 539 6.46 -5.99 5.92
N PRO A 540 6.29 -5.84 7.25
CA PRO A 540 5.57 -6.83 8.05
C PRO A 540 4.05 -6.69 8.02
N ALA A 541 3.50 -5.77 7.23
CA ALA A 541 2.05 -5.58 7.14
C ALA A 541 1.34 -6.84 6.66
N SER A 542 0.27 -7.25 7.35
CA SER A 542 -0.51 -8.45 7.01
C SER A 542 -1.18 -8.36 5.62
N TRP A 543 -1.35 -7.16 5.12
CA TRP A 543 -1.88 -6.87 3.78
C TRP A 543 -0.78 -6.66 2.71
N GLY A 544 0.48 -6.82 3.05
CA GLY A 544 1.60 -6.75 2.12
C GLY A 544 1.43 -7.71 0.93
N THR A 545 2.16 -7.44 -0.15
CA THR A 545 2.10 -8.26 -1.36
C THR A 545 3.23 -9.31 -1.37
N TRP A 546 4.35 -8.98 -1.97
CA TRP A 546 5.49 -9.90 -2.10
C TRP A 546 6.10 -10.29 -0.76
N ASP A 547 6.14 -9.36 0.21
CA ASP A 547 6.60 -9.56 1.58
C ASP A 547 5.82 -10.65 2.32
N THR A 548 4.52 -10.78 2.04
CA THR A 548 3.66 -11.82 2.62
C THR A 548 4.22 -13.22 2.39
N GLY A 549 4.66 -13.52 1.17
CA GLY A 549 5.28 -14.82 0.85
C GLY A 549 6.58 -15.04 1.61
N ILE A 550 7.42 -13.99 1.74
CA ILE A 550 8.68 -14.05 2.48
C ILE A 550 8.43 -14.36 3.96
N ILE A 551 7.50 -13.64 4.59
CA ILE A 551 7.16 -13.83 6.00
C ILE A 551 6.56 -15.22 6.24
N LEU A 552 5.52 -15.58 5.51
CA LEU A 552 4.77 -16.84 5.73
C LEU A 552 5.60 -18.11 5.47
N ARG A 553 6.60 -18.07 4.57
CA ARG A 553 7.48 -19.22 4.35
C ARG A 553 8.53 -19.40 5.43
N THR A 554 8.85 -18.36 6.21
CA THR A 554 9.96 -18.34 7.18
C THR A 554 9.52 -18.49 8.63
N ILE A 555 8.30 -18.11 8.98
CA ILE A 555 7.76 -18.30 10.33
C ILE A 555 7.56 -19.78 10.64
N LYS A 556 7.66 -20.12 11.94
CA LYS A 556 7.58 -21.48 12.46
C LYS A 556 6.68 -21.52 13.70
N PRO A 557 5.94 -22.62 13.94
CA PRO A 557 5.32 -22.84 15.23
C PRO A 557 6.35 -22.71 16.37
N ALA A 558 5.96 -22.11 17.48
CA ALA A 558 6.81 -22.04 18.68
C ALA A 558 7.06 -23.45 19.25
N ALA A 559 8.26 -23.67 19.82
CA ALA A 559 8.72 -25.01 20.18
C ALA A 559 7.94 -25.69 21.33
N ASP A 560 7.08 -24.97 22.03
CA ASP A 560 6.35 -25.41 23.22
C ASP A 560 4.86 -25.73 22.96
N LYS A 561 4.46 -25.94 21.69
CA LYS A 561 3.09 -26.33 21.33
C LYS A 561 3.01 -27.64 20.56
#